data_1e71a5c571c324166a9afbd27a2356ea
#
_entry.id   1e71a5c571c324166a9afbd27a2356ea
#
_cell.length_a   1.000
_cell.length_b   1.000
_cell.length_c   1.000
_cell.angle_alpha   90.00
_cell.angle_beta   90.00
_cell.angle_gamma   90.00
#
_symmetry.space_group_name_H-M   'P 1'
#
loop_
_entity.id
_entity.type
_entity.pdbx_description
1 polymer ?
#
loop_
_entity_poly.entity_id
_entity_poly.type
_entity_poly.pdbx_seq_one_letter_code
_entity_poly.pdbx_strand_id
1 'polypeptide(L)'
;VLVEVKPWIRIYPEHLNRHRQAELRAREKARWRTIRQTAYARGFGFELATEKEIRIEPSLLNAVTMRRCADGFFPEASERIGRLALLRLPPESGIPHLARVLPPDVDAFAVALRLAWRGEIVLDPSEVWTRTTSFVRA
;
A
#
# COMPACT_ATOMS: atom_id res chain seq x y z
N VAL A 1 1.18 11.17 -7.99
CA VAL A 1 1.97 10.30 -8.87
C VAL A 1 1.02 9.35 -9.57
N LEU A 2 1.21 9.17 -10.89
CA LEU A 2 0.56 8.13 -11.67
C LEU A 2 1.50 6.92 -11.72
N VAL A 3 1.00 5.74 -11.35
CA VAL A 3 1.78 4.51 -11.40
C VAL A 3 1.19 3.61 -12.48
N GLU A 4 1.97 3.29 -13.52
CA GLU A 4 1.59 2.27 -14.50
C GLU A 4 2.22 0.93 -14.12
N VAL A 5 1.38 -0.10 -13.93
CA VAL A 5 1.82 -1.45 -13.62
C VAL A 5 1.89 -2.27 -14.90
N LYS A 6 3.05 -2.87 -15.17
CA LYS A 6 3.28 -3.75 -16.33
C LYS A 6 3.95 -5.06 -15.92
N PRO A 7 3.52 -6.20 -16.47
CA PRO A 7 4.24 -7.45 -16.29
C PRO A 7 5.68 -7.34 -16.77
N TRP A 8 6.63 -7.85 -15.98
CA TRP A 8 8.06 -7.86 -16.29
C TRP A 8 8.35 -8.42 -17.68
N ILE A 9 7.67 -9.50 -18.07
CA ILE A 9 7.83 -10.15 -19.37
C ILE A 9 7.48 -9.24 -20.55
N ARG A 10 6.63 -8.22 -20.36
CA ARG A 10 6.35 -7.22 -21.39
C ARG A 10 7.45 -6.19 -21.53
N ILE A 11 8.17 -5.91 -20.45
CA ILE A 11 9.28 -4.96 -20.43
C ILE A 11 10.56 -5.66 -20.87
N TYR A 12 10.74 -6.90 -20.41
CA TYR A 12 11.91 -7.73 -20.65
C TYR A 12 11.48 -9.10 -21.23
N PRO A 13 11.12 -9.17 -22.52
CA PRO A 13 10.63 -10.39 -23.16
C PRO A 13 11.76 -11.39 -23.44
N GLU A 14 12.24 -12.08 -22.40
CA GLU A 14 13.38 -13.00 -22.44
C GLU A 14 13.18 -14.19 -23.39
N HIS A 15 11.92 -14.53 -23.69
CA HIS A 15 11.56 -15.62 -24.60
C HIS A 15 11.71 -15.27 -26.10
N LEU A 16 11.98 -14.01 -26.43
CA LEU A 16 12.16 -13.55 -27.81
C LEU A 16 13.64 -13.48 -28.17
N ASN A 17 13.95 -13.57 -29.47
CA ASN A 17 15.29 -13.31 -29.95
C ASN A 17 15.73 -11.86 -29.71
N ARG A 18 17.05 -11.62 -29.65
CA ARG A 18 17.64 -10.31 -29.30
C ARG A 18 17.13 -9.14 -30.14
N HIS A 19 16.88 -9.37 -31.43
CA HIS A 19 16.43 -8.32 -32.34
C HIS A 19 15.01 -7.88 -32.00
N ARG A 20 14.07 -8.83 -31.88
CA ARG A 20 12.68 -8.54 -31.45
C ARG A 20 12.59 -7.96 -30.04
N GLN A 21 13.46 -8.39 -29.13
CA GLN A 21 13.56 -7.76 -27.80
C GLN A 21 13.91 -6.28 -27.90
N ALA A 22 14.91 -5.93 -28.75
CA ALA A 22 15.34 -4.56 -28.93
C ALA A 22 14.23 -3.66 -29.51
N GLU A 23 13.50 -4.16 -30.52
CA GLU A 23 12.38 -3.45 -31.14
C GLU A 23 11.25 -3.18 -30.13
N LEU A 24 10.83 -4.22 -29.38
CA LEU A 24 9.78 -4.08 -28.37
C LEU A 24 10.18 -3.12 -27.26
N ARG A 25 11.43 -3.19 -26.77
CA ARG A 25 11.94 -2.28 -25.76
C ARG A 25 11.97 -0.82 -26.26
N ALA A 26 12.37 -0.61 -27.51
CA ALA A 26 12.39 0.72 -28.12
C ALA A 26 10.96 1.30 -28.21
N ARG A 27 10.00 0.50 -28.66
CA ARG A 27 8.58 0.87 -28.76
C ARG A 27 7.96 1.20 -27.41
N GLU A 28 8.16 0.34 -26.41
CA GLU A 28 7.64 0.58 -25.05
C GLU A 28 8.32 1.80 -24.42
N LYS A 29 9.63 1.97 -24.58
CA LYS A 29 10.36 3.15 -24.09
C LYS A 29 9.83 4.46 -24.70
N ALA A 30 9.52 4.46 -26.00
CA ALA A 30 8.92 5.61 -26.66
C ALA A 30 7.53 5.93 -26.11
N ARG A 31 6.69 4.91 -25.93
CA ARG A 31 5.36 5.02 -25.33
C ARG A 31 5.44 5.61 -23.91
N TRP A 32 6.32 5.10 -23.05
CA TRP A 32 6.44 5.61 -21.67
C TRP A 32 6.99 7.03 -21.62
N ARG A 33 7.85 7.41 -22.56
CA ARG A 33 8.29 8.80 -22.69
C ARG A 33 7.10 9.72 -22.93
N THR A 34 6.20 9.36 -23.86
CA THR A 34 5.01 10.15 -24.15
C THR A 34 4.06 10.23 -22.95
N ILE A 35 3.78 9.11 -22.27
CA ILE A 35 2.93 9.07 -21.08
C ILE A 35 3.52 9.95 -19.97
N ARG A 36 4.82 9.84 -19.71
CA ARG A 36 5.53 10.64 -18.71
C ARG A 36 5.43 12.13 -19.02
N GLN A 37 5.67 12.53 -20.26
CA GLN A 37 5.57 13.92 -20.68
C GLN A 37 4.15 14.46 -20.50
N THR A 38 3.13 13.68 -20.87
CA THR A 38 1.72 14.07 -20.70
C THR A 38 1.36 14.16 -19.22
N ALA A 39 1.83 13.26 -18.36
CA ALA A 39 1.62 13.31 -16.93
C ALA A 39 2.23 14.60 -16.33
N TYR A 40 3.49 14.88 -16.63
CA TYR A 40 4.18 16.07 -16.14
C TYR A 40 3.52 17.37 -16.63
N ALA A 41 3.08 17.43 -17.87
CA ALA A 41 2.34 18.59 -18.41
C ALA A 41 1.02 18.87 -17.67
N ARG A 42 0.48 17.86 -16.98
CA ARG A 42 -0.73 17.94 -16.14
C ARG A 42 -0.43 18.05 -14.64
N GLY A 43 0.82 18.25 -14.25
CA GLY A 43 1.25 18.37 -12.85
C GLY A 43 1.35 17.06 -12.09
N PHE A 44 1.36 15.89 -12.78
CA PHE A 44 1.48 14.58 -12.15
C PHE A 44 2.89 14.01 -12.32
N GLY A 45 3.44 13.39 -11.28
CA GLY A 45 4.57 12.48 -11.41
C GLY A 45 4.15 11.19 -12.13
N PHE A 46 5.09 10.51 -12.77
CA PHE A 46 4.87 9.21 -13.42
C PHE A 46 5.93 8.20 -12.98
N GLU A 47 5.46 7.03 -12.57
CA GLU A 47 6.28 5.89 -12.17
C GLU A 47 5.84 4.64 -12.94
N LEU A 48 6.81 3.81 -13.32
CA LEU A 48 6.56 2.50 -13.90
C LEU A 48 6.97 1.45 -12.88
N ALA A 49 6.04 0.60 -12.51
CA ALA A 49 6.28 -0.51 -11.60
C ALA A 49 6.01 -1.86 -12.29
N THR A 50 6.84 -2.84 -11.98
CA THR A 50 6.63 -4.24 -12.41
C THR A 50 6.21 -5.09 -11.21
N GLU A 51 5.79 -6.33 -11.47
CA GLU A 51 5.52 -7.27 -10.39
C GLU A 51 6.75 -7.53 -9.50
N LYS A 52 7.96 -7.30 -10.01
CA LYS A 52 9.19 -7.46 -9.21
C LYS A 52 9.35 -6.36 -8.16
N GLU A 53 8.97 -5.12 -8.49
CA GLU A 53 8.98 -4.01 -7.55
C GLU A 53 7.76 -4.03 -6.61
N ILE A 54 6.61 -4.52 -7.11
CA ILE A 54 5.36 -4.54 -6.33
C ILE A 54 5.32 -5.74 -5.38
N ARG A 55 5.88 -6.89 -5.79
CA ARG A 55 5.88 -8.12 -4.99
C ARG A 55 7.07 -8.22 -4.04
N ILE A 56 7.52 -7.08 -3.52
CA ILE A 56 8.52 -7.06 -2.44
C ILE A 56 7.78 -7.30 -1.12
N GLU A 57 8.07 -8.44 -0.50
CA GLU A 57 7.57 -8.72 0.84
C GLU A 57 8.41 -7.94 1.89
N PRO A 58 7.78 -7.44 2.95
CA PRO A 58 6.38 -7.67 3.36
C PRO A 58 5.37 -6.68 2.74
N SER A 59 5.79 -5.72 1.93
CA SER A 59 4.95 -4.61 1.45
C SER A 59 3.71 -5.08 0.69
N LEU A 60 3.83 -6.12 -0.15
CA LEU A 60 2.68 -6.67 -0.87
C LEU A 60 1.67 -7.29 0.08
N LEU A 61 2.14 -8.10 1.04
CA LEU A 61 1.27 -8.73 2.04
C LEU A 61 0.54 -7.67 2.87
N ASN A 62 1.26 -6.64 3.31
CA ASN A 62 0.72 -5.52 4.07
C ASN A 62 -0.33 -4.74 3.25
N ALA A 63 -0.08 -4.46 1.97
CA ALA A 63 -1.03 -3.79 1.09
C ALA A 63 -2.32 -4.59 0.88
N VAL A 64 -2.20 -5.91 0.66
CA VAL A 64 -3.36 -6.82 0.53
C VAL A 64 -4.16 -6.86 1.83
N THR A 65 -3.47 -6.91 2.97
CA THR A 65 -4.10 -6.93 4.29
C THR A 65 -4.83 -5.62 4.58
N MET A 66 -4.21 -4.48 4.30
CA MET A 66 -4.80 -3.15 4.48
C MET A 66 -6.03 -2.96 3.59
N ARG A 67 -5.99 -3.43 2.35
CA ARG A 67 -7.10 -3.29 1.40
C ARG A 67 -8.43 -3.82 1.95
N ARG A 68 -8.39 -4.91 2.73
CA ARG A 68 -9.59 -5.49 3.36
C ARG A 68 -10.27 -4.55 4.35
N CYS A 69 -9.52 -3.63 4.94
CA CYS A 69 -10.01 -2.63 5.90
C CYS A 69 -10.21 -1.24 5.27
N ALA A 70 -9.77 -1.06 4.00
CA ALA A 70 -9.88 0.19 3.25
C ALA A 70 -11.27 0.42 2.65
N ASP A 71 -12.01 -0.65 2.36
CA ASP A 71 -13.29 -0.59 1.67
C ASP A 71 -14.36 0.18 2.45
N GLY A 72 -15.36 0.72 1.71
CA GLY A 72 -16.50 1.43 2.28
C GLY A 72 -17.42 0.57 3.15
N PHE A 73 -17.14 -0.74 3.24
CA PHE A 73 -17.86 -1.69 4.12
C PHE A 73 -17.28 -1.78 5.53
N PHE A 74 -16.17 -1.09 5.84
CA PHE A 74 -15.66 -1.06 7.21
C PHE A 74 -16.67 -0.37 8.13
N PRO A 75 -17.08 -0.97 9.26
CA PRO A 75 -18.12 -0.42 10.13
C PRO A 75 -17.71 0.95 10.69
N GLU A 76 -18.49 1.98 10.40
CA GLU A 76 -18.21 3.35 10.84
C GLU A 76 -18.18 3.45 12.38
N ALA A 77 -19.02 2.68 13.05
CA ALA A 77 -19.01 2.61 14.51
C ALA A 77 -17.66 2.11 15.06
N SER A 78 -17.08 1.07 14.44
CA SER A 78 -15.77 0.53 14.84
C SER A 78 -14.64 1.53 14.56
N GLU A 79 -14.71 2.26 13.45
CA GLU A 79 -13.74 3.32 13.13
C GLU A 79 -13.81 4.45 14.17
N ARG A 80 -15.02 4.92 14.52
CA ARG A 80 -15.22 5.97 15.53
C ARG A 80 -14.74 5.54 16.92
N ILE A 81 -15.08 4.31 17.34
CA ILE A 81 -14.60 3.76 18.62
C ILE A 81 -13.07 3.65 18.62
N GLY A 82 -12.48 3.22 17.51
CA GLY A 82 -11.03 3.17 17.34
C GLY A 82 -10.35 4.51 17.51
N ARG A 83 -10.86 5.59 16.93
CA ARG A 83 -10.35 6.95 17.12
C ARG A 83 -10.41 7.40 18.57
N LEU A 84 -11.52 7.13 19.27
CA LEU A 84 -11.65 7.46 20.67
C LEU A 84 -10.69 6.66 21.56
N ALA A 85 -10.47 5.39 21.23
CA ALA A 85 -9.49 4.54 21.89
C ALA A 85 -8.06 5.04 21.67
N LEU A 86 -7.73 5.48 20.45
CA LEU A 86 -6.41 6.02 20.11
C LEU A 86 -6.03 7.23 20.96
N LEU A 87 -6.99 8.10 21.31
CA LEU A 87 -6.75 9.27 22.16
C LEU A 87 -6.36 8.91 23.59
N ARG A 88 -6.65 7.70 24.05
CA ARG A 88 -6.32 7.19 25.39
C ARG A 88 -4.96 6.48 25.44
N LEU A 89 -4.31 6.29 24.30
CA LEU A 89 -3.03 5.59 24.19
C LEU A 89 -1.87 6.58 24.06
N PRO A 90 -0.66 6.20 24.49
CA PRO A 90 0.55 6.94 24.15
C PRO A 90 0.75 7.06 22.64
N PRO A 91 1.46 8.08 22.14
CA PRO A 91 1.74 8.24 20.71
C PRO A 91 2.41 7.02 20.08
N GLU A 92 3.34 6.39 20.80
CA GLU A 92 3.96 5.12 20.45
C GLU A 92 3.24 4.01 21.22
N SER A 93 2.56 3.14 20.51
CA SER A 93 1.74 2.08 21.08
C SER A 93 1.76 0.85 20.18
N GLY A 94 1.01 -0.15 20.53
CA GLY A 94 0.85 -1.35 19.74
C GLY A 94 -0.60 -1.80 19.66
N ILE A 95 -0.90 -2.64 18.70
CA ILE A 95 -2.22 -3.25 18.51
C ILE A 95 -2.70 -3.99 19.77
N PRO A 96 -1.83 -4.67 20.58
CA PRO A 96 -2.25 -5.22 21.85
C PRO A 96 -2.73 -4.17 22.86
N HIS A 97 -2.17 -2.97 22.85
CA HIS A 97 -2.64 -1.89 23.73
C HIS A 97 -4.00 -1.38 23.25
N LEU A 98 -4.17 -1.21 21.94
CA LEU A 98 -5.45 -0.84 21.35
C LEU A 98 -6.54 -1.88 21.68
N ALA A 99 -6.23 -3.18 21.62
CA ALA A 99 -7.15 -4.25 21.95
C ALA A 99 -7.64 -4.22 23.41
N ARG A 100 -6.82 -3.71 24.35
CA ARG A 100 -7.20 -3.59 25.77
C ARG A 100 -8.21 -2.46 26.03
N VAL A 101 -8.27 -1.46 25.17
CA VAL A 101 -9.14 -0.28 25.36
C VAL A 101 -10.36 -0.32 24.42
N LEU A 102 -10.37 -1.22 23.44
CA LEU A 102 -11.52 -1.47 22.59
C LEU A 102 -12.52 -2.46 23.23
N PRO A 103 -13.80 -2.40 22.88
CA PRO A 103 -14.75 -3.45 23.21
C PRO A 103 -14.28 -4.82 22.70
N PRO A 104 -14.60 -5.92 23.40
CA PRO A 104 -14.08 -7.26 23.08
C PRO A 104 -14.59 -7.83 21.74
N ASP A 105 -15.69 -7.31 21.22
CA ASP A 105 -16.29 -7.65 19.94
C ASP A 105 -15.70 -6.88 18.76
N VAL A 106 -14.83 -5.90 19.03
CA VAL A 106 -14.17 -5.09 17.99
C VAL A 106 -12.77 -5.62 17.67
N ASP A 107 -12.52 -5.98 16.43
CA ASP A 107 -11.19 -6.45 15.99
C ASP A 107 -10.18 -5.30 15.95
N ALA A 108 -9.31 -5.25 16.97
CA ALA A 108 -8.29 -4.22 17.11
C ALA A 108 -7.30 -4.19 15.94
N PHE A 109 -7.00 -5.33 15.30
CA PHE A 109 -6.13 -5.37 14.14
C PHE A 109 -6.78 -4.70 12.93
N ALA A 110 -8.04 -5.03 12.67
CA ALA A 110 -8.81 -4.40 11.59
C ALA A 110 -8.98 -2.89 11.81
N VAL A 111 -9.23 -2.47 13.05
CA VAL A 111 -9.32 -1.04 13.43
C VAL A 111 -7.97 -0.34 13.21
N ALA A 112 -6.85 -0.93 13.64
CA ALA A 112 -5.52 -0.35 13.43
C ALA A 112 -5.21 -0.17 11.93
N LEU A 113 -5.50 -1.18 11.09
CA LEU A 113 -5.33 -1.07 9.65
C LEU A 113 -6.22 0.03 9.04
N ARG A 114 -7.46 0.18 9.54
CA ARG A 114 -8.34 1.26 9.11
C ARG A 114 -7.82 2.63 9.49
N LEU A 115 -7.32 2.81 10.71
CA LEU A 115 -6.70 4.06 11.17
C LEU A 115 -5.42 4.38 10.39
N ALA A 116 -4.61 3.37 10.06
CA ALA A 116 -3.45 3.52 9.19
C ALA A 116 -3.85 3.93 7.76
N TRP A 117 -4.89 3.32 7.19
CA TRP A 117 -5.44 3.73 5.91
C TRP A 117 -5.90 5.19 5.89
N ARG A 118 -6.44 5.67 7.01
CA ARG A 118 -6.83 7.08 7.20
C ARG A 118 -5.67 8.02 7.48
N GLY A 119 -4.45 7.50 7.66
CA GLY A 119 -3.27 8.28 8.01
C GLY A 119 -3.26 8.78 9.46
N GLU A 120 -4.04 8.17 10.35
CA GLU A 120 -4.12 8.54 11.77
C GLU A 120 -3.04 7.85 12.62
N ILE A 121 -2.53 6.71 12.12
CA ILE A 121 -1.37 6.02 12.67
C ILE A 121 -0.44 5.57 11.54
N VAL A 122 0.83 5.34 11.89
CA VAL A 122 1.86 4.82 10.99
C VAL A 122 2.28 3.44 11.48
N LEU A 123 2.21 2.45 10.59
CA LEU A 123 2.74 1.11 10.76
C LEU A 123 4.04 0.99 9.96
N ASP A 124 5.06 0.32 10.50
CA ASP A 124 6.30 0.11 9.77
C ASP A 124 6.06 -0.78 8.54
N PRO A 125 6.26 -0.27 7.31
CA PRO A 125 6.04 -1.04 6.09
C PRO A 125 7.10 -2.11 5.85
N SER A 126 8.23 -2.07 6.56
CA SER A 126 9.31 -3.05 6.44
C SER A 126 9.07 -4.34 7.21
N GLU A 127 8.05 -4.37 8.07
CA GLU A 127 7.66 -5.52 8.87
C GLU A 127 6.32 -6.10 8.42
N VAL A 128 6.14 -7.42 8.59
CA VAL A 128 4.83 -8.05 8.41
C VAL A 128 3.88 -7.59 9.52
N TRP A 129 2.77 -6.98 9.15
CA TRP A 129 1.78 -6.52 10.13
C TRP A 129 0.97 -7.68 10.70
N THR A 130 0.97 -7.75 12.01
CA THR A 130 0.31 -8.77 12.81
C THR A 130 -0.49 -8.14 13.95
N ARG A 131 -1.19 -8.96 14.72
CA ARG A 131 -1.89 -8.49 15.92
C ARG A 131 -0.97 -7.97 17.04
N THR A 132 0.36 -8.16 16.89
CA THR A 132 1.37 -7.68 17.85
C THR A 132 2.16 -6.47 17.35
N THR A 133 1.87 -5.98 16.15
CA THR A 133 2.58 -4.87 15.52
C THR A 133 2.41 -3.58 16.33
N SER A 134 3.52 -2.84 16.45
CA SER A 134 3.54 -1.50 17.02
C SER A 134 3.14 -0.45 15.98
N PHE A 135 2.70 0.71 16.45
CA PHE A 135 2.38 1.86 15.61
C PHE A 135 2.74 3.17 16.30
N VAL A 136 2.87 4.21 15.50
CA VAL A 136 3.04 5.60 15.95
C VAL A 136 1.82 6.39 15.52
N ARG A 137 1.27 7.21 16.41
CA ARG A 137 0.19 8.13 16.05
C ARG A 137 0.74 9.24 15.15
N ALA A 138 0.09 9.51 14.02
CA ALA A 138 0.46 10.55 13.06
C ALA A 138 0.14 11.96 13.55
#